data_23e7071c75a697e66c697c5795a3bd02
#
_entry.id   23e7071c75a697e66c697c5795a3bd02
#
_cell.length_a   1.000
_cell.length_b   1.000
_cell.length_c   1.000
_cell.angle_alpha   90.00
_cell.angle_beta   90.00
_cell.angle_gamma   90.00
#
_symmetry.space_group_name_H-M   'P 1'
#
loop_
_entity.id
_entity.type
_entity.pdbx_description
1 polymer ?
#
loop_
_entity_poly.entity_id
_entity_poly.type
_entity_poly.pdbx_seq_one_letter_code
_entity_poly.pdbx_strand_id
1 'polypeptide(L)'
;MRIAIVHDWLVVYAGAERVLEQMLACYPDADLFSLVDFLPLGQRDFIYNKPVTTSFIQRLPRARKKYRGYLPLMPLAIEQLDLSDYDLVLSSSHAVAKGVLTGPDQLHLCMCYSPIRYAWDLQHQYLREAGLERGVKGWVAKLILHYVRLWDVRTANGVDSFIAISHYIARRIRKVYRRESSVIYPPVDVADFPLCRDKEDFYVTASRMVPYKKVDLIVEAFSAMPDKRLVVIGDGPDFAKVQAKAGPNVQLLGFAGAEVLRDHLQRARAFVFAAEEDFGIAPLEAQACGTPVIAFGKGGALETIIPLPEAESAASSPAPTGVFFYEQSVAAIIAAVERFEGAGAAITPQVCRENALRFAPERFRAEFTAFVERAEPDDTASSHVAARQAFGQQKK
;
A
#
# COMPACT_ATOMS: atom_id res chain seq x y z
N MET A 1 -13.92 -2.81 -26.20
CA MET A 1 -13.21 -1.83 -25.36
C MET A 1 -11.76 -2.27 -25.20
N ARG A 2 -10.77 -1.41 -25.55
CA ARG A 2 -9.34 -1.66 -25.29
C ARG A 2 -8.94 -1.03 -23.97
N ILE A 3 -8.25 -1.78 -23.13
CA ILE A 3 -7.90 -1.37 -21.76
C ILE A 3 -6.40 -1.27 -21.62
N ALA A 4 -5.93 -0.15 -21.08
CA ALA A 4 -4.55 0.02 -20.63
C ALA A 4 -4.49 0.06 -19.10
N ILE A 5 -3.59 -0.71 -18.51
CA ILE A 5 -3.24 -0.59 -17.09
C ILE A 5 -1.85 0.06 -17.00
N VAL A 6 -1.76 1.17 -16.28
CA VAL A 6 -0.52 1.92 -16.09
C VAL A 6 -0.07 1.83 -14.65
N HIS A 7 1.09 1.25 -14.40
CA HIS A 7 1.67 1.12 -13.06
C HIS A 7 2.90 2.01 -12.90
N ASP A 8 3.17 2.52 -11.69
CA ASP A 8 4.30 3.44 -11.48
C ASP A 8 5.65 2.82 -11.88
N TRP A 9 6.02 1.66 -11.32
CA TRP A 9 7.24 0.93 -11.67
C TRP A 9 7.18 -0.54 -11.24
N LEU A 10 7.75 -1.40 -12.04
CA LEU A 10 7.81 -2.84 -11.81
C LEU A 10 9.24 -3.24 -11.43
N VAL A 11 9.52 -3.35 -10.13
CA VAL A 11 10.88 -3.64 -9.60
C VAL A 11 10.89 -4.68 -8.49
N VAL A 12 9.74 -4.93 -7.86
CA VAL A 12 9.56 -5.88 -6.76
C VAL A 12 8.08 -6.24 -6.68
N TYR A 13 7.78 -7.43 -6.17
CA TYR A 13 6.41 -7.79 -5.81
C TYR A 13 6.13 -7.38 -4.36
N ALA A 14 5.29 -6.37 -4.16
CA ALA A 14 4.93 -5.80 -2.86
C ALA A 14 3.44 -5.41 -2.83
N GLY A 15 3.03 -4.53 -1.91
CA GLY A 15 1.61 -4.21 -1.70
C GLY A 15 0.88 -3.63 -2.92
N ALA A 16 1.52 -2.73 -3.67
CA ALA A 16 0.91 -2.14 -4.87
C ALA A 16 0.82 -3.16 -6.02
N GLU A 17 1.82 -4.04 -6.13
CA GLU A 17 1.84 -5.08 -7.14
C GLU A 17 0.81 -6.18 -6.87
N ARG A 18 0.47 -6.46 -5.59
CA ARG A 18 -0.66 -7.35 -5.25
C ARG A 18 -2.00 -6.78 -5.73
N VAL A 19 -2.17 -5.46 -5.65
CA VAL A 19 -3.37 -4.81 -6.21
C VAL A 19 -3.34 -4.87 -7.74
N LEU A 20 -2.20 -4.59 -8.36
CA LEU A 20 -2.01 -4.70 -9.81
C LEU A 20 -2.36 -6.11 -10.32
N GLU A 21 -1.92 -7.15 -9.63
CA GLU A 21 -2.25 -8.55 -9.94
C GLU A 21 -3.76 -8.77 -9.99
N GLN A 22 -4.50 -8.25 -9.00
CA GLN A 22 -5.95 -8.40 -8.98
C GLN A 22 -6.65 -7.51 -10.04
N MET A 23 -6.10 -6.34 -10.36
CA MET A 23 -6.60 -5.54 -11.50
C MET A 23 -6.42 -6.29 -12.82
N LEU A 24 -5.27 -6.93 -13.02
CA LEU A 24 -5.00 -7.77 -14.19
C LEU A 24 -5.86 -9.03 -14.21
N ALA A 25 -6.19 -9.60 -13.04
CA ALA A 25 -7.15 -10.72 -12.96
C ALA A 25 -8.57 -10.32 -13.38
N CYS A 26 -8.98 -9.07 -13.12
CA CYS A 26 -10.26 -8.55 -13.61
C CYS A 26 -10.24 -8.29 -15.14
N TYR A 27 -9.09 -7.83 -15.66
CA TYR A 27 -8.91 -7.44 -17.07
C TYR A 27 -7.68 -8.12 -17.68
N PRO A 28 -7.74 -9.45 -17.94
CA PRO A 28 -6.60 -10.24 -18.38
C PRO A 28 -6.09 -9.83 -19.77
N ASP A 29 -6.93 -9.23 -20.61
CA ASP A 29 -6.56 -8.75 -21.95
C ASP A 29 -5.99 -7.34 -21.96
N ALA A 30 -5.96 -6.63 -20.83
CA ALA A 30 -5.43 -5.29 -20.74
C ALA A 30 -3.92 -5.25 -21.08
N ASP A 31 -3.49 -4.23 -21.82
CA ASP A 31 -2.10 -3.95 -22.07
C ASP A 31 -1.46 -3.28 -20.85
N LEU A 32 -0.23 -3.66 -20.53
CA LEU A 32 0.47 -3.18 -19.32
C LEU A 32 1.56 -2.17 -19.67
N PHE A 33 1.48 -1.02 -19.01
CA PHE A 33 2.42 0.08 -19.11
C PHE A 33 3.08 0.37 -17.75
N SER A 34 4.33 0.80 -17.77
CA SER A 34 5.03 1.21 -16.55
C SER A 34 6.14 2.21 -16.85
N LEU A 35 6.48 3.04 -15.87
CA LEU A 35 7.62 3.95 -16.01
C LEU A 35 8.91 3.16 -16.30
N VAL A 36 9.15 2.08 -15.55
CA VAL A 36 10.27 1.14 -15.74
C VAL A 36 9.83 -0.27 -15.36
N ASP A 37 10.45 -1.28 -15.98
CA ASP A 37 10.30 -2.69 -15.65
C ASP A 37 11.69 -3.33 -15.47
N PHE A 38 12.01 -3.67 -14.23
CA PHE A 38 13.25 -4.34 -13.85
C PHE A 38 12.99 -5.63 -13.08
N LEU A 39 11.78 -6.18 -13.19
CA LEU A 39 11.43 -7.47 -12.57
C LEU A 39 12.35 -8.58 -13.10
N PRO A 40 12.85 -9.46 -12.23
CA PRO A 40 13.50 -10.69 -12.66
C PRO A 40 12.53 -11.58 -13.46
N LEU A 41 13.04 -12.32 -14.45
CA LEU A 41 12.22 -13.20 -15.29
C LEU A 41 11.40 -14.21 -14.46
N GLY A 42 11.96 -14.76 -13.38
CA GLY A 42 11.25 -15.69 -12.49
C GLY A 42 10.29 -15.07 -11.48
N GLN A 43 10.00 -13.77 -11.58
CA GLN A 43 9.10 -13.05 -10.66
C GLN A 43 8.00 -12.29 -11.41
N ARG A 44 7.58 -12.77 -12.57
CA ARG A 44 6.61 -12.10 -13.44
C ARG A 44 5.23 -12.78 -13.46
N ASP A 45 5.02 -13.81 -12.69
CA ASP A 45 3.79 -14.61 -12.71
C ASP A 45 2.58 -13.75 -12.31
N PHE A 46 2.73 -12.84 -11.37
CA PHE A 46 1.66 -11.93 -10.93
C PHE A 46 1.19 -10.93 -12.01
N ILE A 47 2.00 -10.69 -13.04
CA ILE A 47 1.59 -9.94 -14.25
C ILE A 47 1.32 -10.86 -15.43
N TYR A 48 1.12 -12.17 -15.20
CA TYR A 48 0.84 -13.18 -16.24
C TYR A 48 1.92 -13.22 -17.34
N ASN A 49 3.17 -12.91 -16.99
CA ASN A 49 4.28 -12.79 -17.92
C ASN A 49 4.04 -11.81 -19.09
N LYS A 50 3.10 -10.86 -18.93
CA LYS A 50 2.77 -9.87 -19.96
C LYS A 50 3.98 -9.05 -20.40
N PRO A 51 4.07 -8.66 -21.67
CA PRO A 51 4.97 -7.61 -22.12
C PRO A 51 4.57 -6.29 -21.45
N VAL A 52 5.57 -5.47 -21.13
CA VAL A 52 5.37 -4.16 -20.49
C VAL A 52 5.93 -3.08 -21.39
N THR A 53 5.08 -2.13 -21.78
CA THR A 53 5.53 -0.92 -22.45
C THR A 53 6.10 0.05 -21.43
N THR A 54 7.38 0.43 -21.60
CA THR A 54 8.09 1.26 -20.63
C THR A 54 8.46 2.63 -21.19
N SER A 55 8.66 3.62 -20.30
CA SER A 55 9.11 4.94 -20.67
C SER A 55 10.59 4.97 -21.09
N PHE A 56 11.06 6.11 -21.60
CA PHE A 56 12.47 6.30 -21.96
C PHE A 56 13.42 6.17 -20.76
N ILE A 57 12.95 6.34 -19.52
CA ILE A 57 13.77 6.18 -18.31
C ILE A 57 14.32 4.75 -18.19
N GLN A 58 13.63 3.75 -18.72
CA GLN A 58 14.10 2.36 -18.80
C GLN A 58 15.51 2.23 -19.36
N ARG A 59 15.86 3.09 -20.33
CA ARG A 59 17.11 3.04 -21.08
C ARG A 59 18.19 4.00 -20.57
N LEU A 60 17.89 4.80 -19.53
CA LEU A 60 18.83 5.76 -18.99
C LEU A 60 19.96 5.07 -18.19
N PRO A 61 21.16 5.69 -18.10
CA PRO A 61 22.30 5.13 -17.38
C PRO A 61 21.97 4.78 -15.94
N ARG A 62 22.30 3.57 -15.48
CA ARG A 62 22.06 3.09 -14.11
C ARG A 62 20.59 3.10 -13.67
N ALA A 63 19.61 3.21 -14.59
CA ALA A 63 18.19 3.23 -14.25
C ALA A 63 17.80 2.02 -13.37
N ARG A 64 18.25 0.80 -13.69
CA ARG A 64 17.97 -0.40 -12.89
C ARG A 64 18.28 -0.25 -11.40
N LYS A 65 19.34 0.51 -11.04
CA LYS A 65 19.75 0.71 -9.64
C LYS A 65 19.29 2.04 -9.05
N LYS A 66 19.05 3.06 -9.91
CA LYS A 66 18.86 4.45 -9.49
C LYS A 66 17.68 5.15 -10.18
N TYR A 67 16.66 4.41 -10.65
CA TYR A 67 15.50 5.02 -11.33
C TYR A 67 14.84 6.13 -10.49
N ARG A 68 14.80 5.99 -9.16
CA ARG A 68 14.25 7.02 -8.26
C ARG A 68 15.01 8.35 -8.32
N GLY A 69 16.28 8.33 -8.71
CA GLY A 69 17.07 9.54 -8.93
C GLY A 69 16.63 10.34 -10.17
N TYR A 70 15.85 9.72 -11.05
CA TYR A 70 15.24 10.38 -12.21
C TYR A 70 13.89 11.03 -11.91
N LEU A 71 13.53 11.20 -10.63
CA LEU A 71 12.28 11.85 -10.22
C LEU A 71 11.96 13.14 -10.99
N PRO A 72 12.91 14.05 -11.29
CA PRO A 72 12.62 15.25 -12.09
C PRO A 72 12.15 14.98 -13.52
N LEU A 73 12.49 13.82 -14.07
CA LEU A 73 12.11 13.42 -15.43
C LEU A 73 10.86 12.53 -15.47
N MET A 74 10.45 11.97 -14.35
CA MET A 74 9.31 11.06 -14.29
C MET A 74 8.00 11.68 -14.78
N PRO A 75 7.67 12.94 -14.47
CA PRO A 75 6.52 13.62 -15.06
C PRO A 75 6.52 13.59 -16.60
N LEU A 76 7.60 14.02 -17.21
CA LEU A 76 7.73 13.99 -18.67
C LEU A 76 7.65 12.56 -19.21
N ALA A 77 8.29 11.61 -18.54
CA ALA A 77 8.39 10.25 -19.03
C ALA A 77 7.05 9.50 -19.04
N ILE A 78 6.21 9.74 -18.03
CA ILE A 78 4.89 9.10 -17.96
C ILE A 78 3.93 9.69 -18.99
N GLU A 79 4.02 11.00 -19.26
CA GLU A 79 3.22 11.71 -20.26
C GLU A 79 3.56 11.29 -21.71
N GLN A 80 4.72 10.62 -21.94
CA GLN A 80 5.12 10.13 -23.27
C GLN A 80 4.64 8.70 -23.57
N LEU A 81 3.96 8.03 -22.64
CA LEU A 81 3.31 6.77 -22.95
C LEU A 81 2.07 7.05 -23.81
N ASP A 82 2.08 6.50 -25.02
CA ASP A 82 0.97 6.68 -25.97
C ASP A 82 -0.17 5.73 -25.61
N LEU A 83 -1.27 6.28 -25.11
CA LEU A 83 -2.49 5.58 -24.75
C LEU A 83 -3.67 5.95 -25.67
N SER A 84 -3.44 6.59 -26.81
CA SER A 84 -4.49 7.12 -27.71
C SER A 84 -5.44 6.05 -28.27
N ASP A 85 -4.98 4.80 -28.34
CA ASP A 85 -5.75 3.67 -28.86
C ASP A 85 -6.67 2.96 -27.83
N TYR A 86 -6.67 3.41 -26.57
CA TYR A 86 -7.39 2.75 -25.49
C TYR A 86 -8.66 3.50 -25.12
N ASP A 87 -9.72 2.76 -24.82
CA ASP A 87 -11.00 3.31 -24.40
C ASP A 87 -11.03 3.55 -22.87
N LEU A 88 -10.40 2.64 -22.11
CA LEU A 88 -10.29 2.67 -20.65
C LEU A 88 -8.82 2.66 -20.22
N VAL A 89 -8.45 3.63 -19.39
CA VAL A 89 -7.13 3.73 -18.75
C VAL A 89 -7.27 3.53 -17.25
N LEU A 90 -6.64 2.51 -16.71
CA LEU A 90 -6.61 2.19 -15.28
C LEU A 90 -5.21 2.50 -14.73
N SER A 91 -5.06 3.59 -13.99
CA SER A 91 -3.77 3.91 -13.38
C SER A 91 -3.67 3.37 -11.95
N SER A 92 -2.59 2.63 -11.67
CA SER A 92 -2.22 2.08 -10.37
C SER A 92 -1.08 2.94 -9.81
N SER A 93 -1.41 3.93 -8.95
CA SER A 93 -0.54 5.07 -8.71
C SER A 93 -0.31 5.40 -7.24
N HIS A 94 0.97 5.52 -6.87
CA HIS A 94 1.46 6.14 -5.65
C HIS A 94 2.49 7.26 -5.94
N ALA A 95 2.77 7.47 -7.23
CA ALA A 95 3.70 8.49 -7.71
C ALA A 95 3.19 9.14 -9.00
N VAL A 96 3.53 8.61 -10.18
CA VAL A 96 3.37 9.29 -11.45
C VAL A 96 2.38 8.65 -12.42
N ALA A 97 1.99 7.40 -12.24
CA ALA A 97 1.16 6.65 -13.19
C ALA A 97 -0.16 7.36 -13.55
N LYS A 98 -0.79 8.07 -12.60
CA LYS A 98 -1.99 8.86 -12.85
C LYS A 98 -1.79 10.06 -13.79
N GLY A 99 -0.54 10.41 -14.07
CA GLY A 99 -0.19 11.57 -14.90
C GLY A 99 -0.12 11.28 -16.39
N VAL A 100 -0.54 10.12 -16.85
CA VAL A 100 -0.68 9.81 -18.28
C VAL A 100 -1.68 10.76 -18.95
N LEU A 101 -1.50 11.00 -20.24
CA LEU A 101 -2.38 11.86 -21.01
C LEU A 101 -3.51 11.01 -21.60
N THR A 102 -4.74 11.48 -21.44
CA THR A 102 -5.94 10.87 -22.00
C THR A 102 -6.75 11.87 -22.80
N GLY A 103 -7.42 11.39 -23.84
CA GLY A 103 -8.31 12.18 -24.68
C GLY A 103 -9.75 12.29 -24.11
N PRO A 104 -10.60 13.12 -24.73
CA PRO A 104 -11.95 13.39 -24.22
C PRO A 104 -12.91 12.18 -24.26
N ASP A 105 -12.62 11.19 -25.11
CA ASP A 105 -13.44 9.99 -25.26
C ASP A 105 -12.87 8.79 -24.49
N GLN A 106 -11.83 8.98 -23.68
CA GLN A 106 -11.18 7.95 -22.89
C GLN A 106 -11.60 8.08 -21.43
N LEU A 107 -11.99 6.98 -20.79
CA LEU A 107 -12.25 6.93 -19.35
C LEU A 107 -10.96 6.67 -18.59
N HIS A 108 -10.58 7.55 -17.66
CA HIS A 108 -9.40 7.37 -16.81
C HIS A 108 -9.78 7.17 -15.33
N LEU A 109 -9.59 5.97 -14.83
CA LEU A 109 -9.83 5.61 -13.44
C LEU A 109 -8.50 5.38 -12.72
N CYS A 110 -8.34 5.96 -11.53
CA CYS A 110 -7.09 5.87 -10.78
C CYS A 110 -7.26 5.12 -9.46
N MET A 111 -6.63 3.95 -9.36
CA MET A 111 -6.36 3.31 -8.07
C MET A 111 -5.21 4.05 -7.38
N CYS A 112 -5.55 4.93 -6.45
CA CYS A 112 -4.61 5.83 -5.79
C CYS A 112 -4.20 5.27 -4.43
N TYR A 113 -2.96 4.81 -4.32
CA TYR A 113 -2.40 4.34 -3.05
C TYR A 113 -2.11 5.48 -2.09
N SER A 114 -1.68 6.62 -2.62
CA SER A 114 -1.53 7.89 -1.91
C SER A 114 -1.19 9.00 -2.92
N PRO A 115 -1.59 10.25 -2.71
CA PRO A 115 -0.86 11.39 -3.27
C PRO A 115 0.62 11.29 -2.93
N ILE A 116 1.51 11.85 -3.77
CA ILE A 116 2.97 11.67 -3.63
C ILE A 116 3.45 12.11 -2.24
N ARG A 117 3.56 11.17 -1.28
CA ARG A 117 3.82 11.46 0.14
C ARG A 117 5.04 12.34 0.40
N TYR A 118 6.15 12.02 -0.25
CA TYR A 118 7.41 12.75 -0.07
C TYR A 118 7.41 14.15 -0.69
N ALA A 119 6.42 14.46 -1.53
CA ALA A 119 6.23 15.81 -2.06
C ALA A 119 5.24 16.63 -1.24
N TRP A 120 4.35 16.00 -0.47
CA TRP A 120 3.27 16.63 0.30
C TRP A 120 3.56 16.62 1.81
N ASP A 121 2.68 16.01 2.57
CA ASP A 121 2.65 16.05 4.05
C ASP A 121 3.89 15.45 4.72
N LEU A 122 4.54 14.47 4.11
CA LEU A 122 5.76 13.87 4.65
C LEU A 122 7.07 14.47 4.11
N GLN A 123 7.01 15.59 3.34
CA GLN A 123 8.20 16.21 2.74
C GLN A 123 9.31 16.47 3.78
N HIS A 124 8.97 17.08 4.89
CA HIS A 124 9.96 17.44 5.90
C HIS A 124 10.61 16.22 6.55
N GLN A 125 9.84 15.17 6.77
CA GLN A 125 10.36 13.90 7.27
C GLN A 125 11.35 13.27 6.30
N TYR A 126 10.97 13.13 5.03
CA TYR A 126 11.86 12.56 4.00
C TYR A 126 13.14 13.38 3.79
N LEU A 127 13.05 14.70 3.84
CA LEU A 127 14.24 15.56 3.74
C LEU A 127 15.20 15.38 4.94
N ARG A 128 14.67 15.20 6.17
CA ARG A 128 15.47 14.87 7.36
C ARG A 128 16.16 13.52 7.22
N GLU A 129 15.40 12.50 6.89
CA GLU A 129 15.89 11.12 6.72
C GLU A 129 16.97 11.01 5.62
N ALA A 130 16.84 11.83 4.57
CA ALA A 130 17.81 11.90 3.47
C ALA A 130 19.00 12.84 3.75
N GLY A 131 19.04 13.54 4.88
CA GLY A 131 20.07 14.55 5.18
C GLY A 131 20.03 15.77 4.24
N LEU A 132 18.84 16.08 3.69
CA LEU A 132 18.62 17.15 2.71
C LEU A 132 17.88 18.36 3.29
N GLU A 133 17.95 18.59 4.59
CA GLU A 133 17.27 19.73 5.22
C GLU A 133 17.94 21.06 4.88
N ARG A 134 19.27 21.07 4.77
CA ARG A 134 20.11 22.27 4.64
C ARG A 134 21.08 22.15 3.44
N GLY A 135 21.68 23.31 3.07
CA GLY A 135 22.66 23.40 2.00
C GLY A 135 22.06 23.37 0.58
N VAL A 136 22.92 23.51 -0.42
CA VAL A 136 22.55 23.63 -1.84
C VAL A 136 21.77 22.42 -2.33
N LYS A 137 22.19 21.19 -1.94
CA LYS A 137 21.48 19.94 -2.32
C LYS A 137 20.06 19.93 -1.75
N GLY A 138 19.89 20.38 -0.52
CA GLY A 138 18.56 20.49 0.09
C GLY A 138 17.68 21.52 -0.59
N TRP A 139 18.23 22.65 -1.02
CA TRP A 139 17.51 23.66 -1.78
C TRP A 139 17.04 23.11 -3.13
N VAL A 140 17.92 22.43 -3.87
CA VAL A 140 17.58 21.77 -5.15
C VAL A 140 16.49 20.71 -4.96
N ALA A 141 16.61 19.88 -3.92
CA ALA A 141 15.58 18.88 -3.59
C ALA A 141 14.21 19.53 -3.34
N LYS A 142 14.16 20.63 -2.58
CA LYS A 142 12.91 21.37 -2.33
C LYS A 142 12.31 21.97 -3.60
N LEU A 143 13.15 22.47 -4.50
CA LEU A 143 12.72 22.99 -5.82
C LEU A 143 12.13 21.87 -6.67
N ILE A 144 12.77 20.71 -6.74
CA ILE A 144 12.27 19.53 -7.46
C ILE A 144 10.93 19.09 -6.88
N LEU A 145 10.82 19.00 -5.55
CA LEU A 145 9.57 18.62 -4.90
C LEU A 145 8.45 19.66 -5.10
N HIS A 146 8.80 20.95 -5.21
CA HIS A 146 7.83 21.99 -5.57
C HIS A 146 7.31 21.78 -6.99
N TYR A 147 8.18 21.54 -7.96
CA TYR A 147 7.80 21.21 -9.33
C TYR A 147 6.93 19.95 -9.40
N VAL A 148 7.32 18.89 -8.71
CA VAL A 148 6.54 17.64 -8.64
C VAL A 148 5.14 17.91 -8.08
N ARG A 149 4.98 18.74 -7.03
CA ARG A 149 3.65 19.09 -6.50
C ARG A 149 2.77 19.82 -7.49
N LEU A 150 3.32 20.78 -8.24
CA LEU A 150 2.56 21.51 -9.26
C LEU A 150 2.05 20.56 -10.34
N TRP A 151 2.91 19.67 -10.79
CA TRP A 151 2.57 18.64 -11.76
C TRP A 151 1.54 17.65 -11.20
N ASP A 152 1.72 17.18 -9.97
CA ASP A 152 0.87 16.19 -9.30
C ASP A 152 -0.58 16.67 -9.14
N VAL A 153 -0.78 17.95 -8.75
CA VAL A 153 -2.11 18.57 -8.68
C VAL A 153 -2.71 18.75 -10.07
N ARG A 154 -1.92 19.21 -11.05
CA ARG A 154 -2.41 19.41 -12.41
C ARG A 154 -2.94 18.12 -13.01
N THR A 155 -2.18 17.04 -12.88
CA THR A 155 -2.52 15.75 -13.49
C THR A 155 -3.71 15.05 -12.81
N ALA A 156 -4.01 15.39 -11.56
CA ALA A 156 -5.22 14.90 -10.89
C ALA A 156 -6.53 15.32 -11.58
N ASN A 157 -6.50 16.39 -12.39
CA ASN A 157 -7.66 16.82 -13.19
C ASN A 157 -7.91 15.96 -14.42
N GLY A 158 -6.91 15.22 -14.91
CA GLY A 158 -7.06 14.27 -16.01
C GLY A 158 -7.61 12.90 -15.59
N VAL A 159 -7.88 12.70 -14.31
CA VAL A 159 -8.51 11.48 -13.77
C VAL A 159 -10.01 11.71 -13.62
N ASP A 160 -10.83 10.87 -14.24
CA ASP A 160 -12.29 10.97 -14.14
C ASP A 160 -12.78 10.55 -12.76
N SER A 161 -12.30 9.43 -12.24
CA SER A 161 -12.68 8.94 -10.91
C SER A 161 -11.50 8.32 -10.15
N PHE A 162 -11.44 8.62 -8.84
CA PHE A 162 -10.43 8.10 -7.94
C PHE A 162 -10.98 6.94 -7.09
N ILE A 163 -10.17 5.90 -6.94
CA ILE A 163 -10.33 4.84 -5.95
C ILE A 163 -9.22 5.02 -4.90
N ALA A 164 -9.60 5.18 -3.65
CA ALA A 164 -8.69 5.24 -2.52
C ALA A 164 -8.56 3.88 -1.84
N ILE A 165 -7.36 3.53 -1.39
CA ILE A 165 -7.10 2.26 -0.69
C ILE A 165 -7.59 2.24 0.77
N SER A 166 -8.04 3.38 1.30
CA SER A 166 -8.59 3.54 2.65
C SER A 166 -9.30 4.89 2.79
N HIS A 167 -10.14 5.03 3.79
CA HIS A 167 -10.72 6.34 4.15
C HIS A 167 -9.62 7.35 4.55
N TYR A 168 -8.51 6.86 5.12
CA TYR A 168 -7.35 7.68 5.42
C TYR A 168 -6.78 8.30 4.13
N ILE A 169 -6.62 7.51 3.06
CA ILE A 169 -6.16 8.00 1.76
C ILE A 169 -7.23 8.84 1.05
N ALA A 170 -8.51 8.51 1.17
CA ALA A 170 -9.59 9.35 0.64
C ALA A 170 -9.54 10.77 1.21
N ARG A 171 -9.29 10.93 2.52
CA ARG A 171 -9.06 12.25 3.13
C ARG A 171 -7.84 12.98 2.56
N ARG A 172 -6.73 12.26 2.23
CA ARG A 172 -5.56 12.85 1.56
C ARG A 172 -5.89 13.30 0.15
N ILE A 173 -6.56 12.49 -0.65
CA ILE A 173 -7.00 12.82 -2.02
C ILE A 173 -7.86 14.08 -1.98
N ARG A 174 -8.85 14.13 -1.10
CA ARG A 174 -9.71 15.30 -0.91
C ARG A 174 -8.91 16.56 -0.49
N LYS A 175 -7.94 16.39 0.42
CA LYS A 175 -7.11 17.52 0.89
C LYS A 175 -6.20 18.06 -0.21
N VAL A 176 -5.54 17.17 -0.96
CA VAL A 176 -4.48 17.51 -1.92
C VAL A 176 -5.06 17.87 -3.29
N TYR A 177 -5.95 17.03 -3.82
CA TYR A 177 -6.48 17.17 -5.18
C TYR A 177 -7.85 17.86 -5.23
N ARG A 178 -8.52 18.03 -4.08
CA ARG A 178 -9.91 18.53 -4.01
C ARG A 178 -10.89 17.65 -4.80
N ARG A 179 -10.60 16.35 -4.89
CA ARG A 179 -11.40 15.34 -5.57
C ARG A 179 -12.01 14.40 -4.54
N GLU A 180 -13.22 13.95 -4.79
CA GLU A 180 -13.83 12.83 -4.06
C GLU A 180 -13.24 11.51 -4.58
N SER A 181 -13.37 10.44 -3.79
CA SER A 181 -12.90 9.11 -4.15
C SER A 181 -13.78 8.05 -3.52
N SER A 182 -14.01 6.94 -4.22
CA SER A 182 -14.57 5.72 -3.65
C SER A 182 -13.48 4.95 -2.91
N VAL A 183 -13.83 4.28 -1.81
CA VAL A 183 -12.87 3.45 -1.09
C VAL A 183 -13.05 1.99 -1.50
N ILE A 184 -11.97 1.39 -2.02
CA ILE A 184 -11.88 -0.05 -2.25
C ILE A 184 -10.59 -0.53 -1.59
N TYR A 185 -10.73 -1.28 -0.50
CA TYR A 185 -9.59 -1.76 0.25
C TYR A 185 -8.73 -2.74 -0.57
N PRO A 186 -7.38 -2.67 -0.45
CA PRO A 186 -6.48 -3.60 -1.11
C PRO A 186 -6.78 -5.07 -0.78
N PRO A 187 -6.48 -5.99 -1.70
CA PRO A 187 -6.59 -7.42 -1.45
C PRO A 187 -5.50 -7.90 -0.49
N VAL A 188 -5.87 -8.81 0.40
CA VAL A 188 -4.94 -9.58 1.23
C VAL A 188 -5.15 -11.05 0.92
N ASP A 189 -4.09 -11.74 0.54
CA ASP A 189 -4.15 -13.16 0.21
C ASP A 189 -4.30 -14.00 1.48
N VAL A 190 -5.53 -14.04 1.98
CA VAL A 190 -5.86 -14.74 3.23
C VAL A 190 -5.68 -16.25 3.12
N ALA A 191 -5.67 -16.82 1.91
CA ALA A 191 -5.49 -18.25 1.70
C ALA A 191 -4.05 -18.68 2.03
N ASP A 192 -3.08 -17.82 1.76
CA ASP A 192 -1.68 -18.05 2.07
C ASP A 192 -1.35 -18.04 3.58
N PHE A 193 -2.27 -17.55 4.38
CA PHE A 193 -2.14 -17.38 5.84
C PHE A 193 -3.20 -18.19 6.59
N PRO A 194 -3.08 -19.53 6.67
CA PRO A 194 -4.07 -20.38 7.30
C PRO A 194 -4.19 -20.11 8.80
N LEU A 195 -5.42 -20.23 9.32
CA LEU A 195 -5.74 -20.05 10.73
C LEU A 195 -4.95 -21.03 11.61
N CYS A 196 -4.32 -20.50 12.64
CA CYS A 196 -3.75 -21.26 13.75
C CYS A 196 -4.39 -20.81 15.07
N ARG A 197 -4.95 -21.75 15.83
CA ARG A 197 -5.61 -21.47 17.13
C ARG A 197 -4.65 -21.57 18.30
N ASP A 198 -3.63 -22.42 18.16
CA ASP A 198 -2.65 -22.66 19.21
C ASP A 198 -1.54 -21.60 19.11
N LYS A 199 -1.50 -20.73 20.09
CA LYS A 199 -0.53 -19.63 20.17
C LYS A 199 0.56 -19.94 21.18
N GLU A 200 1.79 -19.62 20.80
CA GLU A 200 2.95 -19.70 21.67
C GLU A 200 3.17 -18.38 22.41
N ASP A 201 3.95 -18.41 23.49
CA ASP A 201 4.20 -17.24 24.32
C ASP A 201 5.36 -16.37 23.78
N PHE A 202 5.13 -15.79 22.59
CA PHE A 202 5.99 -14.77 22.02
C PHE A 202 5.20 -13.77 21.16
N TYR A 203 5.72 -12.56 21.05
CA TYR A 203 5.21 -11.51 20.18
C TYR A 203 6.03 -11.45 18.90
N VAL A 204 5.44 -10.97 17.82
CA VAL A 204 6.14 -10.82 16.54
C VAL A 204 5.92 -9.43 15.95
N THR A 205 6.94 -8.89 15.33
CA THR A 205 6.83 -7.75 14.41
C THR A 205 7.59 -8.06 13.13
N ALA A 206 7.02 -7.69 11.99
CA ALA A 206 7.60 -7.96 10.69
C ALA A 206 7.46 -6.75 9.77
N SER A 207 8.57 -6.19 9.33
CA SER A 207 8.56 -5.12 8.33
C SER A 207 9.96 -4.83 7.79
N ARG A 208 10.01 -4.06 6.69
CA ARG A 208 11.26 -3.41 6.30
C ARG A 208 11.68 -2.39 7.37
N MET A 209 12.91 -2.47 7.84
CA MET A 209 13.43 -1.59 8.90
C MET A 209 13.82 -0.22 8.36
N VAL A 210 12.83 0.66 8.31
CA VAL A 210 12.95 2.08 7.91
C VAL A 210 12.35 2.97 9.00
N PRO A 211 12.77 4.24 9.12
CA PRO A 211 12.45 5.09 10.27
C PRO A 211 10.96 5.20 10.62
N TYR A 212 10.07 5.30 9.63
CA TYR A 212 8.63 5.45 9.87
C TYR A 212 7.95 4.17 10.39
N LYS A 213 8.58 3.00 10.23
CA LYS A 213 8.07 1.73 10.75
C LYS A 213 8.23 1.57 12.25
N LYS A 214 9.12 2.37 12.87
CA LYS A 214 9.31 2.41 14.33
C LYS A 214 9.64 1.06 14.98
N VAL A 215 10.35 0.18 14.24
CA VAL A 215 10.76 -1.13 14.76
C VAL A 215 11.70 -0.98 15.96
N ASP A 216 12.57 0.03 15.93
CA ASP A 216 13.46 0.38 17.05
C ASP A 216 12.69 0.74 18.34
N LEU A 217 11.53 1.37 18.22
CA LEU A 217 10.67 1.70 19.36
C LEU A 217 9.98 0.44 19.93
N ILE A 218 9.52 -0.48 19.06
CA ILE A 218 8.98 -1.77 19.50
C ILE A 218 10.03 -2.56 20.27
N VAL A 219 11.24 -2.66 19.70
CA VAL A 219 12.35 -3.39 20.32
C VAL A 219 12.73 -2.79 21.68
N GLU A 220 12.79 -1.47 21.78
CA GLU A 220 13.07 -0.77 23.04
C GLU A 220 12.00 -1.06 24.12
N ALA A 221 10.73 -1.06 23.74
CA ALA A 221 9.63 -1.37 24.64
C ALA A 221 9.70 -2.83 25.15
N PHE A 222 9.97 -3.80 24.26
CA PHE A 222 10.10 -5.19 24.66
C PHE A 222 11.37 -5.46 25.46
N SER A 223 12.47 -4.76 25.19
CA SER A 223 13.69 -4.85 26.01
C SER A 223 13.50 -4.37 27.45
N ALA A 224 12.50 -3.50 27.67
CA ALA A 224 12.08 -3.09 29.02
C ALA A 224 11.09 -4.08 29.71
N MET A 225 10.65 -5.12 29.00
CA MET A 225 9.76 -6.18 29.49
C MET A 225 10.48 -7.54 29.38
N PRO A 226 11.44 -7.88 30.25
CA PRO A 226 12.33 -9.04 30.07
C PRO A 226 11.61 -10.39 30.12
N ASP A 227 10.42 -10.46 30.66
CA ASP A 227 9.52 -11.62 30.69
C ASP A 227 8.73 -11.81 29.37
N LYS A 228 8.77 -10.88 28.43
CA LYS A 228 8.06 -10.93 27.15
C LYS A 228 9.04 -11.19 26.00
N ARG A 229 8.87 -12.30 25.28
CA ARG A 229 9.69 -12.64 24.11
C ARG A 229 9.20 -11.91 22.88
N LEU A 230 10.11 -11.28 22.13
CA LEU A 230 9.81 -10.65 20.85
C LEU A 230 10.66 -11.27 19.73
N VAL A 231 10.01 -11.66 18.64
CA VAL A 231 10.67 -12.02 17.38
C VAL A 231 10.51 -10.87 16.39
N VAL A 232 11.61 -10.43 15.81
CA VAL A 232 11.65 -9.33 14.84
C VAL A 232 12.11 -9.87 13.48
N ILE A 233 11.23 -9.75 12.48
CA ILE A 233 11.49 -10.24 11.12
C ILE A 233 11.61 -9.04 10.18
N GLY A 234 12.68 -9.00 9.40
CA GLY A 234 12.93 -7.98 8.41
C GLY A 234 14.35 -7.44 8.45
N ASP A 235 14.64 -6.60 7.46
CA ASP A 235 15.94 -5.96 7.27
C ASP A 235 15.73 -4.55 6.72
N GLY A 236 16.76 -3.74 6.73
CA GLY A 236 16.71 -2.39 6.20
C GLY A 236 17.77 -1.46 6.79
N PRO A 237 17.77 -0.19 6.37
CA PRO A 237 18.79 0.79 6.80
C PRO A 237 18.84 0.99 8.32
N ASP A 238 17.75 0.75 9.05
CA ASP A 238 17.70 0.91 10.51
C ASP A 238 18.11 -0.38 11.28
N PHE A 239 18.51 -1.47 10.60
CA PHE A 239 18.82 -2.74 11.26
C PHE A 239 19.83 -2.59 12.40
N ALA A 240 20.95 -1.90 12.17
CA ALA A 240 21.96 -1.68 13.19
C ALA A 240 21.44 -0.88 14.40
N LYS A 241 20.56 0.10 14.16
CA LYS A 241 19.90 0.88 15.22
C LYS A 241 18.93 0.01 16.03
N VAL A 242 18.18 -0.86 15.37
CA VAL A 242 17.28 -1.81 16.01
C VAL A 242 18.06 -2.82 16.86
N GLN A 243 19.13 -3.38 16.29
CA GLN A 243 20.00 -4.33 16.97
C GLN A 243 20.65 -3.74 18.24
N ALA A 244 21.07 -2.47 18.20
CA ALA A 244 21.66 -1.80 19.34
C ALA A 244 20.71 -1.62 20.54
N LYS A 245 19.40 -1.72 20.34
CA LYS A 245 18.35 -1.61 21.37
C LYS A 245 17.84 -2.96 21.86
N ALA A 246 18.22 -4.07 21.20
CA ALA A 246 17.69 -5.39 21.50
C ALA A 246 18.23 -5.94 22.82
N GLY A 247 17.33 -6.24 23.74
CA GLY A 247 17.60 -6.98 24.98
C GLY A 247 17.68 -8.49 24.74
N PRO A 248 18.02 -9.28 25.77
CA PRO A 248 18.20 -10.74 25.68
C PRO A 248 16.91 -11.49 25.31
N ASN A 249 15.74 -10.90 25.53
CA ASN A 249 14.42 -11.43 25.21
C ASN A 249 13.95 -11.08 23.77
N VAL A 250 14.76 -10.35 23.00
CA VAL A 250 14.44 -9.93 21.62
C VAL A 250 15.31 -10.70 20.63
N GLN A 251 14.67 -11.46 19.75
CA GLN A 251 15.33 -12.22 18.70
C GLN A 251 15.17 -11.52 17.34
N LEU A 252 16.29 -11.13 16.72
CA LEU A 252 16.32 -10.54 15.38
C LEU A 252 16.63 -11.65 14.36
N LEU A 253 15.69 -11.95 13.44
CA LEU A 253 15.87 -12.96 12.41
C LEU A 253 16.47 -12.40 11.11
N GLY A 254 16.50 -11.07 10.96
CA GLY A 254 16.87 -10.45 9.69
C GLY A 254 15.80 -10.67 8.62
N PHE A 255 16.20 -10.59 7.35
CA PHE A 255 15.29 -10.93 6.24
C PHE A 255 14.96 -12.42 6.25
N ALA A 256 13.68 -12.75 6.21
CA ALA A 256 13.19 -14.12 6.18
C ALA A 256 12.22 -14.33 5.01
N GLY A 257 12.17 -15.55 4.49
CA GLY A 257 11.25 -15.95 3.43
C GLY A 257 9.79 -16.01 3.92
N ALA A 258 8.86 -16.11 2.98
CA ALA A 258 7.43 -16.12 3.24
C ALA A 258 6.98 -17.24 4.20
N GLU A 259 7.59 -18.42 4.11
CA GLU A 259 7.28 -19.55 5.00
C GLU A 259 7.64 -19.27 6.46
N VAL A 260 8.82 -18.69 6.71
CA VAL A 260 9.28 -18.34 8.05
C VAL A 260 8.40 -17.21 8.63
N LEU A 261 8.06 -16.22 7.83
CA LEU A 261 7.14 -15.16 8.23
C LEU A 261 5.77 -15.75 8.63
N ARG A 262 5.19 -16.58 7.78
CA ARG A 262 3.89 -17.21 8.00
C ARG A 262 3.88 -18.07 9.27
N ASP A 263 4.89 -18.92 9.45
CA ASP A 263 5.04 -19.76 10.64
C ASP A 263 5.04 -18.92 11.94
N HIS A 264 5.80 -17.83 11.96
CA HIS A 264 5.82 -16.94 13.13
C HIS A 264 4.51 -16.18 13.33
N LEU A 265 3.87 -15.72 12.25
CA LEU A 265 2.54 -15.09 12.35
C LEU A 265 1.48 -16.06 12.89
N GLN A 266 1.52 -17.33 12.48
CA GLN A 266 0.59 -18.35 12.96
C GLN A 266 0.73 -18.62 14.45
N ARG A 267 1.96 -18.75 14.94
CA ARG A 267 2.23 -19.16 16.32
C ARG A 267 2.30 -18.02 17.33
N ALA A 268 2.53 -16.79 16.87
CA ALA A 268 2.68 -15.65 17.77
C ALA A 268 1.40 -15.37 18.59
N ARG A 269 1.61 -14.96 19.84
CA ARG A 269 0.56 -14.50 20.76
C ARG A 269 -0.11 -13.22 20.26
N ALA A 270 0.67 -12.27 19.75
CA ALA A 270 0.19 -11.08 19.06
C ALA A 270 1.24 -10.51 18.08
N PHE A 271 0.76 -9.79 17.09
CA PHE A 271 1.57 -8.99 16.15
C PHE A 271 1.64 -7.54 16.63
N VAL A 272 2.85 -6.97 16.73
CA VAL A 272 3.06 -5.59 17.20
C VAL A 272 3.39 -4.68 16.04
N PHE A 273 2.66 -3.56 15.90
CA PHE A 273 2.73 -2.68 14.75
C PHE A 273 2.71 -1.19 15.15
N ALA A 274 3.85 -0.52 15.09
CA ALA A 274 3.99 0.87 15.55
C ALA A 274 4.00 1.91 14.42
N ALA A 275 3.80 1.49 13.18
CA ALA A 275 3.82 2.39 12.03
C ALA A 275 2.48 3.13 11.85
N GLU A 276 2.54 4.37 11.36
CA GLU A 276 1.42 5.04 10.71
C GLU A 276 1.47 4.69 9.22
N GLU A 277 0.53 3.87 8.76
CA GLU A 277 0.45 3.43 7.36
C GLU A 277 -0.86 3.79 6.69
N ASP A 278 -0.84 3.73 5.37
CA ASP A 278 -1.98 4.10 4.54
C ASP A 278 -3.09 3.04 4.57
N PHE A 279 -2.72 1.75 4.80
CA PHE A 279 -3.64 0.63 4.93
C PHE A 279 -3.16 -0.40 5.97
N GLY A 280 -2.01 -1.03 5.76
CA GLY A 280 -1.44 -2.01 6.70
C GLY A 280 -1.79 -3.45 6.33
N ILE A 281 -1.11 -4.02 5.32
CA ILE A 281 -1.30 -5.41 4.89
C ILE A 281 -0.82 -6.40 5.97
N ALA A 282 0.37 -6.17 6.57
CA ALA A 282 0.95 -7.07 7.55
C ALA A 282 0.08 -7.32 8.80
N PRO A 283 -0.62 -6.32 9.39
CA PRO A 283 -1.63 -6.55 10.40
C PRO A 283 -2.78 -7.48 9.97
N LEU A 284 -3.19 -7.42 8.70
CA LEU A 284 -4.24 -8.30 8.17
C LEU A 284 -3.72 -9.71 7.88
N GLU A 285 -2.48 -9.87 7.45
CA GLU A 285 -1.81 -11.18 7.33
C GLU A 285 -1.72 -11.87 8.70
N ALA A 286 -1.38 -11.12 9.76
CA ALA A 286 -1.41 -11.64 11.12
C ALA A 286 -2.82 -12.06 11.54
N GLN A 287 -3.83 -11.22 11.32
CA GLN A 287 -5.24 -11.55 11.62
C GLN A 287 -5.73 -12.75 10.80
N ALA A 288 -5.29 -12.91 9.56
CA ALA A 288 -5.60 -14.08 8.74
C ALA A 288 -5.10 -15.38 9.40
N CYS A 289 -3.93 -15.34 10.04
CA CYS A 289 -3.42 -16.44 10.88
C CYS A 289 -4.15 -16.61 12.22
N GLY A 290 -5.15 -15.77 12.53
CA GLY A 290 -5.80 -15.73 13.84
C GLY A 290 -4.96 -15.04 14.91
N THR A 291 -4.00 -14.20 14.55
CA THR A 291 -3.10 -13.51 15.48
C THR A 291 -3.60 -12.10 15.73
N PRO A 292 -3.93 -11.75 16.99
CA PRO A 292 -4.33 -10.40 17.38
C PRO A 292 -3.25 -9.36 17.08
N VAL A 293 -3.66 -8.09 16.97
CA VAL A 293 -2.75 -7.00 16.65
C VAL A 293 -2.70 -5.96 17.77
N ILE A 294 -1.50 -5.58 18.19
CA ILE A 294 -1.23 -4.42 19.04
C ILE A 294 -0.67 -3.33 18.14
N ALA A 295 -1.44 -2.27 17.90
CA ALA A 295 -1.09 -1.32 16.85
C ALA A 295 -1.14 0.16 17.29
N PHE A 296 -0.36 0.98 16.59
CA PHE A 296 -0.54 2.43 16.66
C PHE A 296 -1.87 2.82 16.04
N GLY A 297 -2.75 3.40 16.85
CA GLY A 297 -4.14 3.76 16.48
C GLY A 297 -4.20 4.97 15.55
N LYS A 298 -3.57 4.88 14.37
CA LYS A 298 -3.56 5.95 13.37
C LYS A 298 -3.43 5.40 11.94
N GLY A 299 -3.95 6.16 10.97
CA GLY A 299 -3.90 5.77 9.56
C GLY A 299 -4.83 4.60 9.25
N GLY A 300 -4.40 3.71 8.37
CA GLY A 300 -5.17 2.54 7.93
C GLY A 300 -5.39 1.49 9.02
N ALA A 301 -4.60 1.48 10.09
CA ALA A 301 -4.81 0.56 11.22
C ALA A 301 -6.21 0.73 11.84
N LEU A 302 -6.75 1.95 11.86
CA LEU A 302 -8.12 2.24 12.35
C LEU A 302 -9.23 1.60 11.49
N GLU A 303 -8.91 1.14 10.28
CA GLU A 303 -9.86 0.56 9.33
C GLU A 303 -9.73 -0.96 9.23
N THR A 304 -8.56 -1.49 9.62
CA THR A 304 -8.19 -2.91 9.48
C THR A 304 -8.21 -3.69 10.79
N ILE A 305 -8.25 -2.99 11.93
CA ILE A 305 -8.25 -3.59 13.26
C ILE A 305 -9.49 -3.12 14.02
N ILE A 306 -10.21 -4.03 14.62
CA ILE A 306 -11.32 -3.74 15.54
C ILE A 306 -10.75 -3.65 16.95
N PRO A 307 -10.77 -2.47 17.59
CA PRO A 307 -10.13 -2.29 18.88
C PRO A 307 -10.89 -2.99 20.01
N LEU A 308 -10.16 -3.45 21.01
CA LEU A 308 -10.75 -3.84 22.30
C LEU A 308 -11.48 -2.60 22.89
N PRO A 309 -12.79 -2.68 23.14
CA PRO A 309 -13.54 -1.55 23.67
C PRO A 309 -13.05 -1.13 25.06
N GLU A 310 -13.25 0.12 25.41
CA GLU A 310 -13.18 0.57 26.81
C GLU A 310 -14.40 0.03 27.59
N ALA A 311 -14.24 -0.19 28.88
CA ALA A 311 -15.21 -0.92 29.72
C ALA A 311 -16.68 -0.43 29.62
N GLU A 312 -16.87 0.86 29.30
CA GLU A 312 -18.21 1.49 29.25
C GLU A 312 -18.94 1.26 27.89
N SER A 313 -18.26 0.82 26.83
CA SER A 313 -18.84 0.69 25.47
C SER A 313 -18.95 -0.76 24.97
N ALA A 314 -18.74 -1.75 25.82
CA ALA A 314 -18.59 -3.15 25.41
C ALA A 314 -19.87 -3.81 24.84
N ALA A 315 -21.05 -3.34 25.19
CA ALA A 315 -22.31 -4.05 24.92
C ALA A 315 -22.79 -4.01 23.44
N SER A 316 -22.27 -3.11 22.61
CA SER A 316 -22.69 -2.93 21.21
C SER A 316 -21.55 -2.93 20.20
N SER A 317 -20.31 -3.19 20.63
CA SER A 317 -19.12 -3.16 19.77
C SER A 317 -18.92 -4.50 19.05
N PRO A 318 -18.42 -4.49 17.79
CA PRO A 318 -18.00 -5.72 17.13
C PRO A 318 -16.90 -6.42 17.95
N ALA A 319 -16.81 -7.74 17.81
CA ALA A 319 -15.80 -8.53 18.51
C ALA A 319 -14.37 -8.04 18.15
N PRO A 320 -13.52 -7.74 19.13
CA PRO A 320 -12.24 -7.10 18.93
C PRO A 320 -11.20 -8.02 18.26
N THR A 321 -10.30 -7.42 17.47
CA THR A 321 -9.17 -8.12 16.85
C THR A 321 -7.83 -7.60 17.32
N GLY A 322 -7.80 -6.57 18.16
CA GLY A 322 -6.56 -6.02 18.67
C GLY A 322 -6.72 -4.89 19.67
N VAL A 323 -5.61 -4.29 20.03
CA VAL A 323 -5.49 -3.18 20.98
C VAL A 323 -4.75 -2.03 20.34
N PHE A 324 -5.22 -0.80 20.54
CA PHE A 324 -4.52 0.40 20.10
C PHE A 324 -3.73 1.08 21.21
N PHE A 325 -2.59 1.64 20.85
CA PHE A 325 -1.92 2.73 21.56
C PHE A 325 -1.92 4.00 20.68
N TYR A 326 -1.94 5.17 21.29
CA TYR A 326 -2.15 6.43 20.57
C TYR A 326 -0.94 7.37 20.60
N GLU A 327 0.14 6.96 21.24
CA GLU A 327 1.41 7.66 21.27
C GLU A 327 2.54 6.72 20.86
N GLN A 328 3.41 7.17 19.96
CA GLN A 328 4.61 6.41 19.58
C GLN A 328 5.69 6.57 20.68
N SER A 329 5.46 5.97 21.85
CA SER A 329 6.37 5.95 23.00
C SER A 329 6.50 4.53 23.56
N VAL A 330 7.62 4.27 24.24
CA VAL A 330 7.90 2.99 24.93
C VAL A 330 6.79 2.68 25.94
N ALA A 331 6.42 3.67 26.76
CA ALA A 331 5.39 3.51 27.79
C ALA A 331 4.01 3.14 27.20
N ALA A 332 3.63 3.76 26.05
CA ALA A 332 2.36 3.47 25.41
C ALA A 332 2.31 2.04 24.82
N ILE A 333 3.43 1.54 24.29
CA ILE A 333 3.50 0.16 23.78
C ILE A 333 3.41 -0.82 24.96
N ILE A 334 4.12 -0.59 26.06
CA ILE A 334 4.07 -1.42 27.28
C ILE A 334 2.63 -1.49 27.81
N ALA A 335 1.97 -0.35 27.99
CA ALA A 335 0.59 -0.28 28.46
C ALA A 335 -0.40 -1.01 27.51
N ALA A 336 -0.16 -0.96 26.20
CA ALA A 336 -0.98 -1.69 25.23
C ALA A 336 -0.77 -3.20 25.29
N VAL A 337 0.46 -3.67 25.56
CA VAL A 337 0.77 -5.09 25.79
C VAL A 337 0.08 -5.57 27.07
N GLU A 338 0.18 -4.83 28.16
CA GLU A 338 -0.49 -5.14 29.43
C GLU A 338 -2.03 -5.18 29.26
N ARG A 339 -2.60 -4.21 28.55
CA ARG A 339 -4.02 -4.18 28.23
C ARG A 339 -4.45 -5.40 27.39
N PHE A 340 -3.64 -5.79 26.42
CA PHE A 340 -3.86 -6.98 25.60
C PHE A 340 -3.86 -8.25 26.46
N GLU A 341 -2.91 -8.41 27.37
CA GLU A 341 -2.84 -9.56 28.25
C GLU A 341 -4.03 -9.61 29.23
N GLY A 342 -4.45 -8.45 29.73
CA GLY A 342 -5.65 -8.32 30.57
C GLY A 342 -6.97 -8.62 29.85
N ALA A 343 -6.99 -8.55 28.51
CA ALA A 343 -8.17 -8.85 27.69
C ALA A 343 -8.56 -10.35 27.70
N GLY A 344 -7.61 -11.24 28.00
CA GLY A 344 -7.84 -12.67 28.07
C GLY A 344 -8.52 -13.25 26.82
N ALA A 345 -9.66 -13.93 26.99
CA ALA A 345 -10.41 -14.56 25.91
C ALA A 345 -11.28 -13.61 25.07
N ALA A 346 -11.25 -12.29 25.31
CA ALA A 346 -12.07 -11.34 24.56
C ALA A 346 -11.63 -11.23 23.08
N ILE A 347 -10.35 -11.47 22.78
CA ILE A 347 -9.82 -11.47 21.41
C ILE A 347 -9.50 -12.92 21.02
N THR A 348 -10.28 -13.48 20.09
CA THR A 348 -10.10 -14.88 19.67
C THR A 348 -9.47 -15.00 18.29
N PRO A 349 -8.70 -16.07 18.01
CA PRO A 349 -8.14 -16.32 16.69
C PRO A 349 -9.19 -16.36 15.58
N GLN A 350 -10.37 -16.90 15.88
CA GLN A 350 -11.46 -17.00 14.91
C GLN A 350 -11.96 -15.62 14.47
N VAL A 351 -12.17 -14.71 15.41
CA VAL A 351 -12.63 -13.32 15.12
C VAL A 351 -11.60 -12.56 14.32
N CYS A 352 -10.30 -12.71 14.63
CA CYS A 352 -9.22 -12.12 13.82
C CYS A 352 -9.29 -12.61 12.38
N ARG A 353 -9.45 -13.94 12.17
CA ARG A 353 -9.59 -14.54 10.84
C ARG A 353 -10.80 -14.00 10.08
N GLU A 354 -11.96 -13.93 10.72
CA GLU A 354 -13.19 -13.42 10.12
C GLU A 354 -13.05 -11.96 9.68
N ASN A 355 -12.39 -11.14 10.47
CA ASN A 355 -12.10 -9.77 10.09
C ASN A 355 -11.16 -9.70 8.87
N ALA A 356 -10.11 -10.52 8.81
CA ALA A 356 -9.19 -10.56 7.67
C ALA A 356 -9.87 -11.01 6.36
N LEU A 357 -10.82 -11.94 6.43
CA LEU A 357 -11.60 -12.42 5.26
C LEU A 357 -12.38 -11.29 4.57
N ARG A 358 -12.71 -10.22 5.27
CA ARG A 358 -13.35 -9.03 4.67
C ARG A 358 -12.46 -8.33 3.63
N PHE A 359 -11.18 -8.66 3.58
CA PHE A 359 -10.18 -8.08 2.68
C PHE A 359 -9.66 -9.10 1.65
N ALA A 360 -10.38 -10.21 1.43
CA ALA A 360 -9.99 -11.24 0.48
C ALA A 360 -9.96 -10.73 -0.97
N PRO A 361 -9.14 -11.34 -1.85
CA PRO A 361 -9.01 -10.92 -3.25
C PRO A 361 -10.32 -10.95 -4.02
N GLU A 362 -11.22 -11.89 -3.73
CA GLU A 362 -12.53 -12.03 -4.38
C GLU A 362 -13.39 -10.81 -4.15
N ARG A 363 -13.42 -10.29 -2.91
CA ARG A 363 -14.14 -9.05 -2.58
C ARG A 363 -13.56 -7.86 -3.35
N PHE A 364 -12.21 -7.73 -3.39
CA PHE A 364 -11.57 -6.66 -4.16
C PHE A 364 -11.97 -6.71 -5.63
N ARG A 365 -11.89 -7.88 -6.26
CA ARG A 365 -12.25 -8.03 -7.67
C ARG A 365 -13.72 -7.64 -7.93
N ALA A 366 -14.63 -8.10 -7.09
CA ALA A 366 -16.05 -7.79 -7.23
C ALA A 366 -16.34 -6.28 -7.10
N GLU A 367 -15.76 -5.61 -6.08
CA GLU A 367 -15.92 -4.18 -5.86
C GLU A 367 -15.26 -3.35 -6.97
N PHE A 368 -14.06 -3.76 -7.42
CA PHE A 368 -13.31 -3.08 -8.47
C PHE A 368 -14.04 -3.17 -9.82
N THR A 369 -14.48 -4.36 -10.22
CA THR A 369 -15.25 -4.54 -11.47
C THR A 369 -16.55 -3.75 -11.43
N ALA A 370 -17.32 -3.85 -10.35
CA ALA A 370 -18.55 -3.08 -10.19
C ALA A 370 -18.33 -1.55 -10.18
N PHE A 371 -17.16 -1.09 -9.72
CA PHE A 371 -16.80 0.33 -9.78
C PHE A 371 -16.53 0.76 -11.23
N VAL A 372 -15.75 -0.01 -11.98
CA VAL A 372 -15.44 0.28 -13.38
C VAL A 372 -16.72 0.29 -14.22
N GLU A 373 -17.58 -0.73 -14.10
CA GLU A 373 -18.86 -0.82 -14.80
C GLU A 373 -19.78 0.39 -14.54
N ARG A 374 -19.81 0.90 -13.32
CA ARG A 374 -20.59 2.12 -13.00
C ARG A 374 -19.99 3.41 -13.52
N ALA A 375 -18.67 3.43 -13.74
CA ALA A 375 -17.97 4.60 -14.26
C ALA A 375 -18.03 4.68 -15.79
N GLU A 376 -18.29 3.57 -16.47
CA GLU A 376 -18.52 3.54 -17.92
C GLU A 376 -19.78 4.34 -18.24
N PRO A 377 -19.74 5.24 -19.24
CA PRO A 377 -20.95 5.94 -19.66
C PRO A 377 -21.98 4.93 -20.18
N ASP A 378 -23.25 5.10 -19.80
CA ASP A 378 -24.37 4.28 -20.28
C ASP A 378 -24.36 4.23 -21.83
N ASP A 379 -24.25 3.04 -22.39
CA ASP A 379 -24.26 2.80 -23.86
C ASP A 379 -25.53 3.32 -24.56
N THR A 380 -26.56 3.69 -23.79
CA THR A 380 -27.79 4.30 -24.30
C THR A 380 -27.60 5.73 -24.80
N ALA A 381 -26.48 6.41 -24.46
CA ALA A 381 -26.11 7.73 -24.99
C ALA A 381 -25.17 7.65 -26.21
N SER A 382 -24.79 6.47 -26.66
CA SER A 382 -23.76 6.20 -27.68
C SER A 382 -24.31 6.31 -29.12
N SER A 383 -24.89 7.45 -29.46
CA SER A 383 -25.03 7.87 -30.89
C SER A 383 -23.68 8.26 -31.52
N HIS A 384 -22.58 8.33 -30.74
CA HIS A 384 -21.25 8.72 -31.19
C HIS A 384 -20.40 7.57 -31.78
N VAL A 385 -20.70 6.29 -31.42
CA VAL A 385 -20.02 5.12 -32.04
C VAL A 385 -20.37 4.96 -33.52
N ALA A 386 -21.60 5.28 -33.92
CA ALA A 386 -22.05 5.27 -35.32
C ALA A 386 -21.29 6.32 -36.16
N ALA A 387 -20.86 7.45 -35.58
CA ALA A 387 -20.15 8.49 -36.27
C ALA A 387 -18.68 8.09 -36.59
N ARG A 388 -18.02 7.32 -35.71
CA ARG A 388 -16.67 6.81 -35.96
C ARG A 388 -16.62 5.81 -37.13
N GLN A 389 -17.61 4.95 -37.30
CA GLN A 389 -17.69 4.00 -38.41
C GLN A 389 -17.93 4.71 -39.74
N ALA A 390 -18.69 5.81 -39.76
CA ALA A 390 -18.96 6.59 -40.97
C ALA A 390 -17.72 7.39 -41.47
N PHE A 391 -16.87 7.92 -40.55
CA PHE A 391 -15.64 8.67 -40.93
C PHE A 391 -14.51 7.74 -41.37
N GLY A 392 -14.46 6.49 -40.89
CA GLY A 392 -13.44 5.51 -41.27
C GLY A 392 -13.59 4.94 -42.70
N GLN A 393 -14.80 5.05 -43.29
CA GLN A 393 -15.07 4.58 -44.67
C GLN A 393 -14.81 5.63 -45.76
N GLN A 394 -14.57 6.89 -45.43
CA GLN A 394 -14.23 7.95 -46.40
C GLN A 394 -12.75 8.14 -46.69
N LYS A 395 -11.86 7.34 -46.09
CA LYS A 395 -10.39 7.38 -46.34
C LYS A 395 -9.83 6.07 -46.92
N LYS A 396 -10.59 5.40 -47.79
CA LYS A 396 -10.03 4.36 -48.68
C LYS A 396 -10.19 4.78 -50.13
#